data_86844eb5366f3b565473cdaaa8473912
#
_entry.id   86844eb5366f3b565473cdaaa8473912
#
_cell.length_a   1.000
_cell.length_b   1.000
_cell.length_c   1.000
_cell.angle_alpha   90.00
_cell.angle_beta   90.00
_cell.angle_gamma   90.00
#
_symmetry.space_group_name_H-M   'P 1'
#
loop_
_entity.id
_entity.type
_entity.pdbx_description
1 polymer ?
#
loop_
_entity_poly.entity_id
_entity_poly.type
_entity_poly.pdbx_seq_one_letter_code
_entity_poly.pdbx_strand_id
1 'polypeptide(L)'
;MSRRTFLKTTAWFLAGMALSSVSFARIPLNSQEGNRIQKQLRFTVTLTNPKPYELVDQVLWLYMPAAETPTQKLESIKVSVPYERQTDPLGHSVIKLAFPRLAPLSAKVVSFIVNVSMSASPEMAPLENSQVWLRSERYIETDDSIMQSLAAKLKRQEARDTALAIYDWVRQNLHYTGYLANDRGAAYALDQRQGDCTEYAYLAVALARANGIPARMVGGYVTDKNAILRATDYHNWAEVYFDGAWRLLDAQKEQWLSPAEDYVAFRFYRDKEDNPIGLAHRYSQSGELEIRF
;
A
#
# COMPACT_ATOMS: atom_id res chain seq x y z
N MET A 1 89.25 8.53 -38.40
CA MET A 1 89.77 9.37 -37.33
C MET A 1 88.76 9.30 -36.20
N SER A 2 89.00 8.46 -35.25
CA SER A 2 89.47 8.70 -33.87
C SER A 2 88.62 9.69 -33.02
N ARG A 3 87.94 9.29 -32.01
CA ARG A 3 88.31 9.14 -30.58
C ARG A 3 87.02 9.01 -29.73
N ARG A 4 86.96 7.94 -29.01
CA ARG A 4 87.11 7.78 -27.53
C ARG A 4 86.00 8.39 -26.67
N THR A 5 85.13 7.52 -26.13
CA THR A 5 84.98 7.12 -24.73
C THR A 5 84.81 8.24 -23.72
N PHE A 6 83.63 8.22 -23.01
CA PHE A 6 83.61 8.32 -21.52
C PHE A 6 82.32 7.74 -20.95
N LEU A 7 82.48 6.68 -20.21
CA LEU A 7 81.44 6.11 -19.32
C LEU A 7 81.20 7.10 -18.17
N LYS A 8 79.98 7.42 -17.92
CA LYS A 8 79.53 7.86 -16.57
C LYS A 8 78.33 7.05 -16.16
N THR A 9 78.57 6.18 -15.20
CA THR A 9 77.61 5.41 -14.43
C THR A 9 76.79 6.39 -13.55
N THR A 10 75.50 6.44 -13.78
CA THR A 10 74.58 7.11 -12.87
C THR A 10 73.65 6.01 -12.27
N ALA A 11 73.78 5.77 -10.99
CA ALA A 11 72.93 4.88 -10.23
C ALA A 11 71.53 5.47 -10.08
N TRP A 12 70.52 4.74 -10.51
CA TRP A 12 69.13 5.07 -10.29
C TRP A 12 68.70 4.42 -8.96
N PHE A 13 68.41 5.24 -7.97
CA PHE A 13 67.70 4.82 -6.77
C PHE A 13 66.24 4.57 -7.16
N LEU A 14 65.82 3.33 -7.13
CA LEU A 14 64.40 2.95 -7.16
C LEU A 14 63.83 3.19 -5.77
N ALA A 15 63.13 4.32 -5.61
CA ALA A 15 62.26 4.55 -4.44
C ALA A 15 60.98 3.73 -4.67
N GLY A 16 60.84 2.61 -3.96
CA GLY A 16 59.64 1.82 -3.90
C GLY A 16 58.53 2.60 -3.18
N MET A 17 57.51 3.08 -3.94
CA MET A 17 56.26 3.53 -3.35
C MET A 17 55.45 2.29 -2.94
N ALA A 18 55.41 2.05 -1.65
CA ALA A 18 54.45 1.10 -1.05
C ALA A 18 53.04 1.74 -1.19
N LEU A 19 52.27 1.21 -2.15
CA LEU A 19 50.81 1.44 -2.18
C LEU A 19 50.18 0.73 -1.01
N SER A 20 49.91 1.46 0.08
CA SER A 20 49.05 1.00 1.16
C SER A 20 47.62 0.86 0.61
N SER A 21 47.20 -0.38 0.37
CA SER A 21 45.82 -0.73 0.08
C SER A 21 44.96 -0.38 1.30
N VAL A 22 44.24 0.74 1.22
CA VAL A 22 43.18 1.06 2.19
C VAL A 22 42.06 0.06 1.94
N SER A 23 42.00 -1.00 2.73
CA SER A 23 40.83 -1.86 2.83
C SER A 23 39.69 -1.04 3.41
N PHE A 24 38.77 -0.61 2.55
CA PHE A 24 37.47 -0.18 3.04
C PHE A 24 36.78 -1.41 3.64
N ALA A 25 36.83 -1.51 4.97
CA ALA A 25 35.96 -2.38 5.70
C ALA A 25 34.52 -2.02 5.31
N ARG A 26 33.85 -2.89 4.57
CA ARG A 26 32.40 -2.83 4.40
C ARG A 26 31.82 -2.93 5.81
N ILE A 27 31.33 -1.82 6.36
CA ILE A 27 30.44 -1.83 7.50
C ILE A 27 29.28 -2.71 7.06
N PRO A 28 29.01 -3.84 7.72
CA PRO A 28 27.78 -4.57 7.45
C PRO A 28 26.67 -3.57 7.76
N LEU A 29 25.82 -3.24 6.79
CA LEU A 29 24.50 -2.71 7.05
C LEU A 29 23.82 -3.79 7.88
N ASN A 30 23.89 -3.60 9.20
CA ASN A 30 23.10 -4.35 10.14
C ASN A 30 21.65 -3.93 9.84
N SER A 31 20.96 -4.69 9.01
CA SER A 31 19.53 -4.59 8.88
C SER A 31 19.01 -4.84 10.29
N GLN A 32 18.62 -3.79 10.97
CA GLN A 32 17.77 -3.88 12.14
C GLN A 32 16.50 -4.57 11.63
N GLU A 33 16.45 -5.89 11.69
CA GLU A 33 15.18 -6.61 11.72
C GLU A 33 14.51 -6.13 13.00
N GLY A 34 13.83 -4.99 12.89
CA GLY A 34 12.96 -4.48 13.93
C GLY A 34 12.00 -5.60 14.30
N ASN A 35 11.71 -5.74 15.58
CA ASN A 35 10.86 -6.79 16.14
C ASN A 35 9.50 -6.78 15.39
N ARG A 36 9.39 -7.60 14.32
CA ARG A 36 8.17 -7.73 13.54
C ARG A 36 7.17 -8.60 14.29
N ILE A 37 5.95 -8.12 14.39
CA ILE A 37 4.84 -8.82 15.03
C ILE A 37 4.18 -9.73 14.01
N GLN A 38 4.07 -11.02 14.33
CA GLN A 38 3.35 -11.98 13.49
C GLN A 38 1.86 -11.92 13.76
N LYS A 39 1.05 -11.78 12.70
CA LYS A 39 -0.40 -11.82 12.79
C LYS A 39 -0.96 -12.87 11.85
N GLN A 40 -1.92 -13.64 12.34
CA GLN A 40 -2.69 -14.58 11.54
C GLN A 40 -4.09 -14.03 11.31
N LEU A 41 -4.45 -13.89 10.05
CA LEU A 41 -5.77 -13.44 9.59
C LEU A 41 -6.54 -14.63 9.06
N ARG A 42 -7.79 -14.78 9.45
CA ARG A 42 -8.70 -15.83 8.98
C ARG A 42 -9.97 -15.20 8.44
N PHE A 43 -10.49 -15.73 7.37
CA PHE A 43 -11.81 -15.36 6.88
C PHE A 43 -12.37 -16.46 5.99
N THR A 44 -13.66 -16.38 5.70
CA THR A 44 -14.35 -17.29 4.79
C THR A 44 -15.09 -16.49 3.73
N VAL A 45 -15.21 -17.09 2.56
CA VAL A 45 -16.07 -16.59 1.49
C VAL A 45 -17.06 -17.68 1.14
N THR A 46 -18.34 -17.36 1.18
CA THR A 46 -19.40 -18.25 0.72
C THR A 46 -19.80 -17.86 -0.68
N LEU A 47 -19.69 -18.84 -1.59
CA LEU A 47 -20.13 -18.73 -2.98
C LEU A 47 -21.42 -19.51 -3.13
N THR A 48 -22.47 -18.87 -3.58
CA THR A 48 -23.77 -19.50 -3.79
C THR A 48 -24.13 -19.47 -5.27
N ASN A 49 -24.56 -20.61 -5.81
CA ASN A 49 -25.29 -20.67 -7.07
C ASN A 49 -26.78 -20.43 -6.77
N PRO A 50 -27.34 -19.25 -7.07
CA PRO A 50 -28.75 -18.95 -6.80
C PRO A 50 -29.71 -19.52 -7.85
N LYS A 51 -29.18 -20.18 -8.90
CA LYS A 51 -29.94 -20.60 -10.07
C LYS A 51 -30.44 -22.05 -9.94
N PRO A 52 -31.55 -22.39 -10.56
CA PRO A 52 -32.08 -23.78 -10.62
C PRO A 52 -31.32 -24.67 -11.60
N TYR A 53 -30.23 -24.18 -12.19
CA TYR A 53 -29.37 -24.91 -13.14
C TYR A 53 -27.89 -24.80 -12.69
N GLU A 54 -27.07 -25.71 -13.25
CA GLU A 54 -25.63 -25.73 -12.99
C GLU A 54 -24.97 -24.47 -13.55
N LEU A 55 -24.12 -23.81 -12.75
CA LEU A 55 -23.22 -22.75 -13.22
C LEU A 55 -21.88 -23.37 -13.61
N VAL A 56 -21.35 -22.95 -14.78
CA VAL A 56 -20.05 -23.40 -15.29
C VAL A 56 -19.07 -22.22 -15.38
N ASP A 57 -17.77 -22.51 -15.28
CA ASP A 57 -16.66 -21.57 -15.51
C ASP A 57 -16.75 -20.28 -14.67
N GLN A 58 -17.15 -20.41 -13.41
CA GLN A 58 -17.23 -19.29 -12.50
C GLN A 58 -15.83 -18.93 -11.97
N VAL A 59 -15.52 -17.63 -11.91
CA VAL A 59 -14.23 -17.14 -11.41
C VAL A 59 -14.43 -16.04 -10.39
N LEU A 60 -13.64 -16.09 -9.33
CA LEU A 60 -13.56 -15.06 -8.29
C LEU A 60 -12.12 -14.61 -8.14
N TRP A 61 -11.88 -13.29 -8.22
CA TRP A 61 -10.61 -12.65 -7.88
C TRP A 61 -10.74 -11.91 -6.56
N LEU A 62 -9.74 -12.04 -5.69
CA LEU A 62 -9.73 -11.46 -4.35
C LEU A 62 -8.40 -10.78 -4.07
N TYR A 63 -8.43 -9.59 -3.47
CA TYR A 63 -7.23 -9.06 -2.83
C TYR A 63 -6.89 -9.87 -1.57
N MET A 64 -5.61 -10.20 -1.45
CA MET A 64 -4.96 -10.66 -0.22
C MET A 64 -4.16 -9.51 0.38
N PRO A 65 -3.62 -9.63 1.59
CA PRO A 65 -2.65 -8.66 2.08
C PRO A 65 -1.60 -8.36 1.03
N ALA A 66 -1.27 -7.10 0.83
CA ALA A 66 -0.22 -6.65 -0.08
C ALA A 66 1.07 -7.43 0.20
N ALA A 67 1.80 -7.80 -0.87
CA ALA A 67 2.93 -8.72 -0.75
C ALA A 67 4.02 -8.14 0.16
N GLU A 68 4.32 -6.85 -0.02
CA GLU A 68 5.30 -6.13 0.78
C GLU A 68 4.96 -4.64 0.82
N THR A 69 5.08 -4.05 2.02
CA THR A 69 5.00 -2.60 2.25
C THR A 69 6.09 -2.21 3.25
N PRO A 70 6.37 -0.93 3.49
CA PRO A 70 7.33 -0.53 4.51
C PRO A 70 7.05 -1.07 5.92
N THR A 71 5.80 -1.40 6.23
CA THR A 71 5.39 -1.93 7.55
C THR A 71 4.92 -3.37 7.53
N GLN A 72 4.75 -3.97 6.34
CA GLN A 72 4.10 -5.27 6.19
C GLN A 72 4.88 -6.20 5.28
N LYS A 73 4.88 -7.50 5.59
CA LYS A 73 5.28 -8.57 4.69
C LYS A 73 4.30 -9.72 4.75
N LEU A 74 3.85 -10.18 3.59
CA LEU A 74 2.99 -11.36 3.47
C LEU A 74 3.84 -12.63 3.53
N GLU A 75 3.68 -13.42 4.58
CA GLU A 75 4.48 -14.61 4.83
C GLU A 75 3.89 -15.85 4.16
N SER A 76 2.59 -16.05 4.29
CA SER A 76 1.93 -17.21 3.69
C SER A 76 0.43 -17.03 3.48
N ILE A 77 -0.10 -17.73 2.48
CA ILE A 77 -1.53 -17.87 2.21
C ILE A 77 -1.85 -19.36 2.14
N LYS A 78 -2.89 -19.78 2.88
CA LYS A 78 -3.50 -21.10 2.75
C LYS A 78 -4.97 -20.92 2.41
N VAL A 79 -5.42 -21.60 1.37
CA VAL A 79 -6.82 -21.59 0.90
C VAL A 79 -7.33 -23.02 0.87
N SER A 80 -8.58 -23.24 1.23
CA SER A 80 -9.19 -24.59 1.27
C SER A 80 -9.48 -25.20 -0.11
N VAL A 81 -9.23 -24.46 -1.17
CA VAL A 81 -9.39 -24.88 -2.57
C VAL A 81 -8.15 -24.50 -3.39
N PRO A 82 -7.90 -25.12 -4.56
CA PRO A 82 -6.84 -24.67 -5.46
C PRO A 82 -7.03 -23.20 -5.88
N TYR A 83 -5.93 -22.48 -6.00
CA TYR A 83 -5.90 -21.08 -6.42
C TYR A 83 -4.66 -20.74 -7.24
N GLU A 84 -4.77 -19.71 -8.06
CA GLU A 84 -3.64 -19.05 -8.70
C GLU A 84 -3.37 -17.72 -7.98
N ARG A 85 -2.10 -17.33 -7.88
CA ARG A 85 -1.68 -16.05 -7.27
C ARG A 85 -0.89 -15.24 -8.27
N GLN A 86 -1.20 -13.94 -8.34
CA GLN A 86 -0.42 -12.95 -9.08
C GLN A 86 -0.12 -11.74 -8.20
N THR A 87 0.98 -11.05 -8.50
CA THR A 87 1.31 -9.76 -7.88
C THR A 87 1.41 -8.74 -9.00
N ASP A 88 0.73 -7.61 -8.86
CA ASP A 88 0.80 -6.52 -9.82
C ASP A 88 1.96 -5.54 -9.49
N PRO A 89 2.26 -4.57 -10.38
CA PRO A 89 3.34 -3.60 -10.16
C PRO A 89 3.19 -2.72 -8.92
N LEU A 90 1.98 -2.58 -8.36
CA LEU A 90 1.73 -1.84 -7.12
C LEU A 90 1.99 -2.68 -5.87
N GLY A 91 2.26 -3.98 -6.02
CA GLY A 91 2.46 -4.90 -4.91
C GLY A 91 1.17 -5.54 -4.39
N HIS A 92 0.04 -5.35 -5.08
CA HIS A 92 -1.17 -6.10 -4.73
C HIS A 92 -0.95 -7.59 -4.90
N SER A 93 -1.38 -8.36 -3.92
CA SER A 93 -1.45 -9.81 -4.01
C SER A 93 -2.89 -10.20 -4.35
N VAL A 94 -3.10 -10.68 -5.56
CA VAL A 94 -4.43 -11.08 -6.06
C VAL A 94 -4.45 -12.60 -6.22
N ILE A 95 -5.48 -13.23 -5.71
CA ILE A 95 -5.74 -14.66 -5.98
C ILE A 95 -6.93 -14.83 -6.88
N LYS A 96 -6.87 -15.86 -7.70
CA LYS A 96 -7.94 -16.32 -8.57
C LYS A 96 -8.41 -17.69 -8.12
N LEU A 97 -9.71 -17.82 -7.91
CA LEU A 97 -10.40 -19.07 -7.64
C LEU A 97 -11.26 -19.40 -8.84
N ALA A 98 -11.09 -20.60 -9.40
CA ALA A 98 -11.88 -21.09 -10.53
C ALA A 98 -12.78 -22.25 -10.10
N PHE A 99 -14.03 -22.20 -10.50
CA PHE A 99 -15.04 -23.19 -10.20
C PHE A 99 -15.64 -23.68 -11.53
N PRO A 100 -15.10 -24.79 -12.10
CA PRO A 100 -15.57 -25.31 -13.37
C PRO A 100 -17.07 -25.64 -13.37
N ARG A 101 -17.59 -26.13 -12.23
CA ARG A 101 -18.99 -26.47 -12.04
C ARG A 101 -19.46 -26.20 -10.62
N LEU A 102 -20.66 -25.67 -10.51
CA LEU A 102 -21.40 -25.48 -9.26
C LEU A 102 -22.84 -25.95 -9.45
N ALA A 103 -23.22 -26.95 -8.67
CA ALA A 103 -24.55 -27.54 -8.76
C ALA A 103 -25.67 -26.50 -8.54
N PRO A 104 -26.88 -26.73 -9.07
CA PRO A 104 -28.02 -25.86 -8.82
C PRO A 104 -28.26 -25.63 -7.34
N LEU A 105 -28.59 -24.39 -6.93
CA LEU A 105 -28.95 -24.01 -5.57
C LEU A 105 -27.96 -24.44 -4.49
N SER A 106 -26.69 -24.63 -4.87
CA SER A 106 -25.62 -25.06 -3.97
C SER A 106 -24.81 -23.88 -3.41
N ALA A 107 -24.20 -24.09 -2.25
CA ALA A 107 -23.26 -23.17 -1.67
C ALA A 107 -21.91 -23.86 -1.41
N LYS A 108 -20.82 -23.12 -1.59
CA LYS A 108 -19.46 -23.55 -1.29
C LYS A 108 -18.77 -22.54 -0.41
N VAL A 109 -18.26 -23.00 0.75
CA VAL A 109 -17.46 -22.17 1.65
C VAL A 109 -15.99 -22.36 1.36
N VAL A 110 -15.28 -21.28 1.12
CA VAL A 110 -13.81 -21.26 0.96
C VAL A 110 -13.20 -20.57 2.17
N SER A 111 -12.26 -21.24 2.82
CA SER A 111 -11.58 -20.73 4.01
C SER A 111 -10.17 -20.27 3.67
N PHE A 112 -9.76 -19.18 4.32
CA PHE A 112 -8.45 -18.54 4.16
C PHE A 112 -7.75 -18.44 5.50
N ILE A 113 -6.45 -18.75 5.51
CA ILE A 113 -5.53 -18.49 6.63
C ILE A 113 -4.33 -17.78 6.02
N VAL A 114 -4.10 -16.55 6.48
CA VAL A 114 -3.03 -15.70 5.95
C VAL A 114 -2.15 -15.25 7.10
N ASN A 115 -0.84 -15.39 6.97
CA ASN A 115 0.12 -14.91 7.94
C ASN A 115 0.86 -13.70 7.37
N VAL A 116 0.94 -12.64 8.17
CA VAL A 116 1.68 -11.41 7.85
C VAL A 116 2.63 -11.07 8.99
N SER A 117 3.77 -10.48 8.67
CA SER A 117 4.65 -9.87 9.64
C SER A 117 4.56 -8.35 9.55
N MET A 118 4.38 -7.68 10.69
CA MET A 118 4.12 -6.25 10.79
C MET A 118 5.22 -5.55 11.58
N SER A 119 5.56 -4.32 11.18
CA SER A 119 6.53 -3.47 11.86
C SER A 119 5.88 -2.17 12.31
N ALA A 120 6.16 -1.74 13.54
CA ALA A 120 5.70 -0.46 14.08
C ALA A 120 6.37 0.74 13.39
N SER A 121 7.58 0.54 12.88
CA SER A 121 8.33 1.57 12.18
C SER A 121 8.41 1.22 10.69
N PRO A 122 8.03 2.13 9.79
CA PRO A 122 8.15 1.89 8.36
C PRO A 122 9.61 1.85 7.92
N GLU A 123 9.93 0.93 7.03
CA GLU A 123 11.22 0.89 6.36
C GLU A 123 11.38 2.12 5.47
N MET A 124 12.56 2.73 5.52
CA MET A 124 12.88 3.89 4.69
C MET A 124 13.38 3.42 3.33
N ALA A 125 12.77 3.92 2.27
CA ALA A 125 13.17 3.66 0.89
C ALA A 125 12.86 4.87 0.01
N PRO A 126 13.71 5.20 -0.98
CA PRO A 126 13.38 6.22 -1.96
C PRO A 126 12.07 5.89 -2.67
N LEU A 127 11.23 6.89 -2.91
CA LEU A 127 10.00 6.72 -3.67
C LEU A 127 10.29 6.85 -5.17
N GLU A 128 10.27 5.73 -5.86
CA GLU A 128 10.34 5.72 -7.31
C GLU A 128 9.04 6.28 -7.91
N ASN A 129 9.16 7.00 -9.03
CA ASN A 129 8.01 7.56 -9.75
C ASN A 129 7.02 8.35 -8.87
N SER A 130 7.53 9.22 -7.99
CA SER A 130 6.70 10.03 -7.07
C SER A 130 5.55 10.76 -7.76
N GLN A 131 5.72 11.15 -9.03
CA GLN A 131 4.71 11.83 -9.84
C GLN A 131 3.40 11.02 -9.99
N VAL A 132 3.48 9.71 -9.93
CA VAL A 132 2.33 8.82 -9.97
C VAL A 132 1.40 9.06 -8.77
N TRP A 133 1.97 9.42 -7.62
CA TRP A 133 1.27 9.63 -6.35
C TRP A 133 0.94 11.10 -6.07
N LEU A 134 1.09 11.96 -7.09
CA LEU A 134 0.72 13.40 -7.04
C LEU A 134 -0.44 13.74 -7.98
N ARG A 135 -0.85 12.81 -8.85
CA ARG A 135 -1.88 13.08 -9.86
C ARG A 135 -3.28 13.18 -9.26
N SER A 136 -4.10 13.98 -9.92
CA SER A 136 -5.54 13.90 -9.80
C SER A 136 -6.03 12.56 -10.37
N GLU A 137 -6.94 11.92 -9.69
CA GLU A 137 -7.55 10.65 -10.09
C GLU A 137 -9.05 10.70 -9.79
N ARG A 138 -9.81 9.76 -10.38
CA ARG A 138 -11.21 9.59 -10.01
C ARG A 138 -11.31 9.41 -8.49
N TYR A 139 -12.15 10.19 -7.82
CA TYR A 139 -12.33 10.27 -6.37
C TYR A 139 -11.19 10.97 -5.58
N ILE A 140 -10.09 11.34 -6.21
CA ILE A 140 -8.98 12.10 -5.61
C ILE A 140 -8.75 13.36 -6.46
N GLU A 141 -9.71 14.28 -6.41
CA GLU A 141 -9.79 15.45 -7.29
C GLU A 141 -8.87 16.57 -6.76
N THR A 142 -7.60 16.51 -7.12
CA THR A 142 -6.59 17.50 -6.69
C THR A 142 -6.71 18.82 -7.42
N ASP A 143 -7.34 18.84 -8.62
CA ASP A 143 -7.44 20.01 -9.50
C ASP A 143 -8.66 20.89 -9.17
N ASP A 144 -9.51 20.45 -8.25
CA ASP A 144 -10.66 21.23 -7.80
C ASP A 144 -10.19 22.54 -7.14
N SER A 145 -10.80 23.66 -7.49
CA SER A 145 -10.39 25.00 -7.05
C SER A 145 -10.56 25.21 -5.54
N ILE A 146 -11.59 24.61 -4.94
CA ILE A 146 -11.84 24.67 -3.49
C ILE A 146 -10.81 23.81 -2.77
N MET A 147 -10.49 22.63 -3.33
CA MET A 147 -9.43 21.76 -2.85
C MET A 147 -8.08 22.47 -2.84
N GLN A 148 -7.68 23.10 -3.94
CA GLN A 148 -6.46 23.88 -4.06
C GLN A 148 -6.40 25.04 -3.06
N SER A 149 -7.52 25.75 -2.90
CA SER A 149 -7.61 26.87 -1.94
C SER A 149 -7.42 26.40 -0.50
N LEU A 150 -8.03 25.26 -0.12
CA LEU A 150 -7.85 24.69 1.21
C LEU A 150 -6.44 24.15 1.40
N ALA A 151 -5.90 23.41 0.43
CA ALA A 151 -4.56 22.90 0.47
C ALA A 151 -3.52 24.00 0.72
N ALA A 152 -3.65 25.14 0.02
CA ALA A 152 -2.78 26.30 0.23
C ALA A 152 -2.85 26.86 1.66
N LYS A 153 -4.03 26.88 2.30
CA LYS A 153 -4.20 27.30 3.71
C LYS A 153 -3.55 26.34 4.70
N LEU A 154 -3.54 25.05 4.38
CA LEU A 154 -2.97 24.00 5.24
C LEU A 154 -1.46 23.83 5.04
N LYS A 155 -0.88 24.40 3.99
CA LYS A 155 0.54 24.31 3.70
C LYS A 155 1.41 24.83 4.84
N ARG A 156 2.47 24.10 5.17
CA ARG A 156 3.51 24.46 6.14
C ARG A 156 4.88 24.37 5.45
N GLN A 157 5.91 24.72 6.18
CA GLN A 157 7.27 24.68 5.66
C GLN A 157 7.72 23.25 5.34
N GLU A 158 7.43 22.32 6.27
CA GLU A 158 7.81 20.92 6.14
C GLU A 158 6.63 20.05 5.69
N ALA A 159 6.93 18.98 4.94
CA ALA A 159 5.90 18.03 4.46
C ALA A 159 5.16 17.35 5.62
N ARG A 160 5.88 16.99 6.70
CA ARG A 160 5.31 16.41 7.91
C ARG A 160 4.28 17.33 8.55
N ASP A 161 4.63 18.61 8.72
CA ASP A 161 3.75 19.58 9.38
C ASP A 161 2.54 19.91 8.52
N THR A 162 2.70 19.92 7.20
CA THR A 162 1.59 20.04 6.25
C THR A 162 0.66 18.84 6.36
N ALA A 163 1.19 17.61 6.39
CA ALA A 163 0.40 16.40 6.54
C ALA A 163 -0.33 16.34 7.88
N LEU A 164 0.29 16.81 8.98
CA LEU A 164 -0.37 16.94 10.28
C LEU A 164 -1.50 17.96 10.23
N ALA A 165 -1.30 19.12 9.60
CA ALA A 165 -2.36 20.12 9.44
C ALA A 165 -3.55 19.58 8.61
N ILE A 166 -3.29 18.75 7.60
CA ILE A 166 -4.32 18.04 6.82
C ILE A 166 -5.07 17.04 7.71
N TYR A 167 -4.35 16.21 8.45
CA TYR A 167 -4.93 15.24 9.38
C TYR A 167 -5.88 15.92 10.38
N ASP A 168 -5.40 16.97 11.06
CA ASP A 168 -6.18 17.71 12.04
C ASP A 168 -7.42 18.35 11.42
N TRP A 169 -7.27 18.93 10.22
CA TRP A 169 -8.37 19.57 9.54
C TRP A 169 -9.45 18.54 9.12
N VAL A 170 -9.06 17.42 8.50
CA VAL A 170 -10.00 16.37 8.07
C VAL A 170 -10.74 15.80 9.27
N ARG A 171 -10.01 15.45 10.34
CA ARG A 171 -10.55 14.93 11.60
C ARG A 171 -11.59 15.87 12.24
N GLN A 172 -11.33 17.18 12.21
CA GLN A 172 -12.18 18.18 12.86
C GLN A 172 -13.37 18.63 12.02
N ASN A 173 -13.31 18.48 10.72
CA ASN A 173 -14.28 19.09 9.80
C ASN A 173 -15.16 18.08 9.04
N LEU A 174 -14.89 16.78 9.11
CA LEU A 174 -15.76 15.77 8.54
C LEU A 174 -16.59 15.07 9.61
N HIS A 175 -17.81 14.72 9.25
CA HIS A 175 -18.71 13.90 10.06
C HIS A 175 -18.81 12.49 9.46
N TYR A 176 -18.59 11.48 10.29
CA TYR A 176 -18.76 10.10 9.89
C TYR A 176 -20.24 9.72 9.81
N THR A 177 -20.71 9.29 8.64
CA THR A 177 -22.12 9.00 8.36
C THR A 177 -22.47 7.52 8.31
N GLY A 178 -21.51 6.64 8.67
CA GLY A 178 -21.64 5.21 8.46
C GLY A 178 -21.28 4.81 7.02
N TYR A 179 -21.36 3.51 6.74
CA TYR A 179 -20.99 2.94 5.46
C TYR A 179 -21.79 3.54 4.29
N LEU A 180 -21.08 3.94 3.25
CA LEU A 180 -21.64 4.36 1.97
C LEU A 180 -21.42 3.27 0.91
N ALA A 181 -22.49 2.88 0.21
CA ALA A 181 -22.42 1.80 -0.78
C ALA A 181 -21.59 2.15 -2.03
N ASN A 182 -21.42 3.44 -2.30
CA ASN A 182 -20.66 3.94 -3.45
C ASN A 182 -19.72 5.06 -3.03
N ASP A 183 -18.50 5.01 -3.53
CA ASP A 183 -17.51 6.06 -3.35
C ASP A 183 -18.04 7.39 -3.92
N ARG A 184 -17.85 8.47 -3.15
CA ARG A 184 -18.27 9.83 -3.51
C ARG A 184 -17.09 10.74 -3.89
N GLY A 185 -15.91 10.47 -3.32
CA GLY A 185 -14.68 11.18 -3.62
C GLY A 185 -14.37 12.36 -2.71
N ALA A 186 -13.17 12.92 -2.91
CA ALA A 186 -12.61 13.99 -2.09
C ALA A 186 -13.37 15.31 -2.24
N ALA A 187 -13.80 15.65 -3.46
CA ALA A 187 -14.58 16.86 -3.71
C ALA A 187 -15.93 16.83 -2.99
N TYR A 188 -16.63 15.69 -2.99
CA TYR A 188 -17.84 15.50 -2.21
C TYR A 188 -17.59 15.65 -0.70
N ALA A 189 -16.56 14.98 -0.18
CA ALA A 189 -16.22 15.06 1.23
C ALA A 189 -15.91 16.50 1.67
N LEU A 190 -15.21 17.25 0.82
CA LEU A 190 -14.87 18.64 1.07
C LEU A 190 -16.12 19.56 1.08
N ASP A 191 -17.02 19.38 0.13
CA ASP A 191 -18.24 20.18 -0.02
C ASP A 191 -19.26 19.86 1.09
N GLN A 192 -19.58 18.58 1.27
CA GLN A 192 -20.64 18.11 2.16
C GLN A 192 -20.20 17.93 3.62
N ARG A 193 -18.88 17.97 3.91
CA ARG A 193 -18.31 17.79 5.24
C ARG A 193 -18.71 16.45 5.92
N GLN A 194 -18.90 15.42 5.11
CA GLN A 194 -19.34 14.11 5.58
C GLN A 194 -18.85 12.98 4.67
N GLY A 195 -18.84 11.76 5.20
CA GLY A 195 -18.50 10.57 4.46
C GLY A 195 -18.26 9.36 5.36
N ASP A 196 -17.87 8.25 4.78
CA ASP A 196 -17.33 7.10 5.51
C ASP A 196 -15.79 7.13 5.51
N CYS A 197 -15.15 6.02 5.90
CA CYS A 197 -13.68 5.94 5.91
C CYS A 197 -13.04 6.21 4.55
N THR A 198 -13.78 5.93 3.47
CA THR A 198 -13.31 6.14 2.09
C THR A 198 -13.16 7.62 1.75
N GLU A 199 -14.19 8.42 2.06
CA GLU A 199 -14.18 9.87 1.83
C GLU A 199 -13.14 10.59 2.70
N TYR A 200 -12.98 10.17 3.97
CA TYR A 200 -11.91 10.68 4.84
C TYR A 200 -10.52 10.44 4.23
N ALA A 201 -10.29 9.22 3.72
CA ALA A 201 -9.03 8.86 3.09
C ALA A 201 -8.81 9.63 1.77
N TYR A 202 -9.81 9.70 0.90
CA TYR A 202 -9.72 10.42 -0.37
C TYR A 202 -9.42 11.90 -0.17
N LEU A 203 -10.11 12.56 0.78
CA LEU A 203 -9.89 13.98 1.05
C LEU A 203 -8.49 14.23 1.60
N ALA A 204 -8.02 13.43 2.53
CA ALA A 204 -6.66 13.55 3.08
C ALA A 204 -5.59 13.38 1.97
N VAL A 205 -5.78 12.40 1.08
CA VAL A 205 -4.89 12.15 -0.05
C VAL A 205 -4.93 13.30 -1.06
N ALA A 206 -6.11 13.81 -1.41
CA ALA A 206 -6.25 14.92 -2.35
C ALA A 206 -5.56 16.19 -1.83
N LEU A 207 -5.75 16.55 -0.56
CA LEU A 207 -5.11 17.70 0.09
C LEU A 207 -3.58 17.54 0.16
N ALA A 208 -3.08 16.32 0.44
CA ALA A 208 -1.65 16.06 0.46
C ALA A 208 -1.04 16.19 -0.94
N ARG A 209 -1.65 15.57 -1.94
CA ARG A 209 -1.21 15.66 -3.34
C ARG A 209 -1.25 17.11 -3.87
N ALA A 210 -2.28 17.86 -3.55
CA ALA A 210 -2.40 19.28 -3.91
C ALA A 210 -1.31 20.15 -3.29
N ASN A 211 -0.70 19.71 -2.17
CA ASN A 211 0.46 20.33 -1.55
C ASN A 211 1.81 19.78 -2.06
N GLY A 212 1.81 18.89 -3.07
CA GLY A 212 3.01 18.28 -3.61
C GLY A 212 3.57 17.15 -2.74
N ILE A 213 2.81 16.63 -1.79
CA ILE A 213 3.18 15.49 -0.94
C ILE A 213 2.61 14.22 -1.58
N PRO A 214 3.46 13.26 -1.99
CA PRO A 214 2.97 11.99 -2.51
C PRO A 214 2.08 11.30 -1.49
N ALA A 215 0.89 10.89 -1.91
CA ALA A 215 -0.09 10.28 -1.02
C ALA A 215 -0.92 9.22 -1.75
N ARG A 216 -1.39 8.22 -1.00
CA ARG A 216 -2.23 7.14 -1.52
C ARG A 216 -3.33 6.76 -0.54
N MET A 217 -4.48 6.35 -1.05
CA MET A 217 -5.51 5.69 -0.26
C MET A 217 -5.21 4.20 -0.21
N VAL A 218 -5.31 3.64 0.98
CA VAL A 218 -5.09 2.22 1.27
C VAL A 218 -6.37 1.62 1.81
N GLY A 219 -6.72 0.44 1.34
CA GLY A 219 -7.82 -0.34 1.86
C GLY A 219 -7.31 -1.63 2.49
N GLY A 220 -7.93 -2.04 3.60
CA GLY A 220 -7.52 -3.25 4.30
C GLY A 220 -8.23 -3.44 5.63
N TYR A 221 -7.50 -3.88 6.65
CA TYR A 221 -8.05 -4.19 7.97
C TYR A 221 -7.16 -3.65 9.08
N VAL A 222 -7.77 -3.20 10.16
CA VAL A 222 -7.07 -2.71 11.35
C VAL A 222 -7.25 -3.71 12.48
N THR A 223 -6.15 -4.28 12.96
CA THR A 223 -6.14 -5.25 14.05
C THR A 223 -4.80 -5.27 14.79
N ASP A 224 -4.88 -5.31 16.11
CA ASP A 224 -3.72 -5.40 17.01
C ASP A 224 -3.21 -6.83 17.23
N LYS A 225 -3.96 -7.84 16.76
CA LYS A 225 -3.73 -9.27 17.03
C LYS A 225 -4.18 -10.17 15.88
N ASN A 226 -4.09 -11.49 16.10
CA ASN A 226 -4.77 -12.47 15.24
C ASN A 226 -6.25 -12.19 15.14
N ALA A 227 -6.80 -12.19 13.93
CA ALA A 227 -8.18 -11.79 13.71
C ALA A 227 -8.95 -12.72 12.78
N ILE A 228 -10.26 -12.78 12.98
CA ILE A 228 -11.22 -13.27 12.01
C ILE A 228 -11.80 -12.05 11.31
N LEU A 229 -11.44 -11.86 10.06
CA LEU A 229 -11.85 -10.69 9.29
C LEU A 229 -13.30 -10.82 8.83
N ARG A 230 -14.06 -9.75 8.98
CA ARG A 230 -15.45 -9.63 8.51
C ARG A 230 -15.53 -8.54 7.42
N ALA A 231 -16.53 -8.64 6.56
CA ALA A 231 -16.77 -7.62 5.56
C ALA A 231 -16.92 -6.21 6.13
N THR A 232 -17.58 -6.13 7.31
CA THR A 232 -17.84 -4.87 8.05
C THR A 232 -16.60 -4.25 8.68
N ASP A 233 -15.51 -5.02 8.83
CA ASP A 233 -14.28 -4.57 9.46
C ASP A 233 -13.30 -3.97 8.44
N TYR A 234 -13.67 -4.02 7.13
CA TYR A 234 -12.86 -3.40 6.07
C TYR A 234 -12.81 -1.89 6.26
N HIS A 235 -11.61 -1.35 6.17
CA HIS A 235 -11.33 0.06 6.44
C HIS A 235 -10.45 0.67 5.37
N ASN A 236 -10.64 1.98 5.14
CA ASN A 236 -9.81 2.77 4.26
C ASN A 236 -9.12 3.89 5.04
N TRP A 237 -7.83 4.13 4.73
CA TRP A 237 -7.02 5.19 5.31
C TRP A 237 -6.11 5.82 4.27
N ALA A 238 -5.47 6.93 4.62
CA ALA A 238 -4.44 7.54 3.80
C ALA A 238 -3.04 7.14 4.27
N GLU A 239 -2.12 7.05 3.33
CA GLU A 239 -0.68 7.08 3.59
C GLU A 239 -0.07 8.26 2.84
N VAL A 240 0.84 8.95 3.50
CA VAL A 240 1.58 10.11 2.97
C VAL A 240 3.08 9.81 3.01
N TYR A 241 3.81 10.23 1.98
CA TYR A 241 5.23 9.99 1.88
C TYR A 241 6.03 11.23 2.27
N PHE A 242 6.76 11.13 3.37
CA PHE A 242 7.74 12.12 3.81
C PHE A 242 8.85 11.45 4.64
N ASP A 243 9.99 12.10 4.78
CA ASP A 243 11.16 11.57 5.48
C ASP A 243 11.53 10.14 5.04
N GLY A 244 11.48 9.90 3.73
CA GLY A 244 11.92 8.63 3.12
C GLY A 244 10.99 7.43 3.34
N ALA A 245 9.76 7.63 3.84
CA ALA A 245 8.85 6.50 4.08
C ALA A 245 7.37 6.88 3.88
N TRP A 246 6.55 5.87 3.55
CA TRP A 246 5.10 5.96 3.64
C TRP A 246 4.67 5.96 5.12
N ARG A 247 3.82 6.89 5.48
CA ARG A 247 3.40 7.16 6.86
C ARG A 247 1.88 7.11 6.97
N LEU A 248 1.40 6.46 8.03
CA LEU A 248 -0.03 6.34 8.34
C LEU A 248 -0.66 7.71 8.63
N LEU A 249 -1.81 7.97 8.00
CA LEU A 249 -2.72 9.06 8.27
C LEU A 249 -4.16 8.54 8.25
N ASP A 250 -4.77 8.33 9.39
CA ASP A 250 -6.16 7.91 9.51
C ASP A 250 -6.96 8.91 10.35
N ALA A 251 -7.53 9.89 9.68
CA ALA A 251 -8.31 10.95 10.34
C ALA A 251 -9.65 10.45 10.88
N GLN A 252 -10.22 9.35 10.32
CA GLN A 252 -11.49 8.79 10.78
C GLN A 252 -11.33 8.03 12.09
N LYS A 253 -10.23 7.28 12.26
CA LYS A 253 -9.90 6.57 13.51
C LYS A 253 -9.03 7.39 14.46
N GLU A 254 -8.75 8.64 14.12
CA GLU A 254 -7.90 9.54 14.89
C GLU A 254 -6.49 8.97 15.15
N GLN A 255 -5.90 8.33 14.13
CA GLN A 255 -4.55 7.77 14.20
C GLN A 255 -3.59 8.57 13.31
N TRP A 256 -2.51 9.03 13.92
CA TRP A 256 -1.42 9.77 13.29
C TRP A 256 -0.10 9.05 13.51
N LEU A 257 0.49 8.53 12.42
CA LEU A 257 1.76 7.79 12.36
C LEU A 257 1.78 6.43 13.08
N SER A 258 0.95 6.20 14.07
CA SER A 258 0.95 5.04 14.95
C SER A 258 -0.49 4.67 15.34
N PRO A 259 -0.79 3.39 15.58
CA PRO A 259 0.07 2.21 15.45
C PRO A 259 0.11 1.66 14.01
N ALA A 260 1.20 1.85 13.28
CA ALA A 260 1.31 1.42 11.88
C ALA A 260 1.26 -0.12 11.72
N GLU A 261 1.74 -0.86 12.73
CA GLU A 261 1.71 -2.33 12.78
C GLU A 261 0.31 -2.92 12.84
N ASP A 262 -0.71 -2.12 13.15
CA ASP A 262 -2.09 -2.60 13.21
C ASP A 262 -2.83 -2.50 11.87
N TYR A 263 -2.26 -1.79 10.91
CA TYR A 263 -2.86 -1.51 9.61
C TYR A 263 -2.38 -2.47 8.54
N VAL A 264 -3.17 -3.53 8.30
CA VAL A 264 -2.85 -4.54 7.29
C VAL A 264 -3.40 -4.12 5.95
N ALA A 265 -2.51 -3.69 5.05
CA ALA A 265 -2.86 -3.24 3.70
C ALA A 265 -3.21 -4.41 2.78
N PHE A 266 -4.29 -4.24 2.02
CA PHE A 266 -4.73 -5.18 0.96
C PHE A 266 -4.70 -4.51 -0.40
N ARG A 267 -5.06 -3.22 -0.48
CA ARG A 267 -5.22 -2.48 -1.72
C ARG A 267 -4.64 -1.08 -1.61
N PHE A 268 -3.97 -0.63 -2.68
CA PHE A 268 -3.60 0.76 -2.92
C PHE A 268 -4.46 1.31 -4.05
N TYR A 269 -5.23 2.33 -3.80
CA TYR A 269 -6.14 2.87 -4.81
C TYR A 269 -5.40 3.56 -5.96
N ARG A 270 -5.80 3.18 -7.16
CA ARG A 270 -5.52 3.89 -8.42
C ARG A 270 -6.78 3.85 -9.28
N ASP A 271 -7.01 4.88 -10.07
CA ASP A 271 -8.14 4.93 -11.01
C ASP A 271 -7.96 3.98 -12.23
N LYS A 272 -6.71 3.57 -12.48
CA LYS A 272 -6.33 2.57 -13.48
C LYS A 272 -5.58 1.45 -12.79
N GLU A 273 -6.25 0.34 -12.59
CA GLU A 273 -5.71 -0.86 -11.98
C GLU A 273 -5.32 -1.88 -13.06
N ASP A 274 -4.11 -2.43 -12.96
CA ASP A 274 -3.59 -3.44 -13.89
C ASP A 274 -3.89 -4.87 -13.42
N ASN A 275 -5.02 -5.05 -12.71
CA ASN A 275 -5.45 -6.36 -12.25
C ASN A 275 -6.97 -6.57 -12.46
N PRO A 276 -7.46 -7.81 -12.44
CA PRO A 276 -8.86 -8.13 -12.78
C PRO A 276 -9.91 -7.63 -11.77
N ILE A 277 -9.51 -7.10 -10.61
CA ILE A 277 -10.43 -6.57 -9.61
C ILE A 277 -10.83 -5.13 -9.96
N GLY A 278 -9.95 -4.38 -10.63
CA GLY A 278 -10.20 -3.01 -11.05
C GLY A 278 -10.48 -2.08 -9.87
N LEU A 279 -11.52 -1.26 -9.98
CA LEU A 279 -11.86 -0.28 -8.94
C LEU A 279 -12.56 -0.88 -7.72
N ALA A 280 -12.92 -2.16 -7.73
CA ALA A 280 -13.58 -2.78 -6.58
C ALA A 280 -12.65 -2.88 -5.36
N HIS A 281 -13.20 -2.70 -4.16
CA HIS A 281 -12.39 -2.62 -2.94
C HIS A 281 -11.79 -3.97 -2.50
N ARG A 282 -12.48 -5.08 -2.75
CA ARG A 282 -12.10 -6.38 -2.18
C ARG A 282 -12.01 -7.51 -3.17
N TYR A 283 -12.96 -7.56 -4.14
CA TYR A 283 -13.06 -8.66 -5.08
C TYR A 283 -13.77 -8.25 -6.37
N SER A 284 -13.57 -9.06 -7.39
CA SER A 284 -14.32 -9.05 -8.65
C SER A 284 -14.67 -10.47 -9.02
N GLN A 285 -15.74 -10.66 -9.79
CA GLN A 285 -16.15 -11.97 -10.26
C GLN A 285 -16.55 -11.96 -11.75
N SER A 286 -16.39 -13.11 -12.38
CA SER A 286 -16.97 -13.41 -13.67
C SER A 286 -17.96 -14.56 -13.50
N GLY A 287 -19.21 -14.32 -13.90
CA GLY A 287 -20.30 -15.29 -13.78
C GLY A 287 -21.45 -14.78 -12.91
N GLU A 288 -22.28 -15.72 -12.43
CA GLU A 288 -23.55 -15.43 -11.78
C GLU A 288 -23.61 -15.84 -10.31
N LEU A 289 -22.44 -15.97 -9.66
CA LEU A 289 -22.36 -16.32 -8.24
C LEU A 289 -22.83 -15.17 -7.34
N GLU A 290 -23.46 -15.51 -6.24
CA GLU A 290 -23.58 -14.63 -5.09
C GLU A 290 -22.41 -14.86 -4.12
N ILE A 291 -21.76 -13.76 -3.72
CA ILE A 291 -20.57 -13.78 -2.84
C ILE A 291 -20.92 -13.15 -1.50
N ARG A 292 -20.58 -13.87 -0.40
CA ARG A 292 -20.69 -13.36 0.97
C ARG A 292 -19.39 -13.62 1.75
N PHE A 293 -18.96 -12.59 2.47
CA PHE A 293 -17.80 -12.61 3.36
C PHE A 293 -18.24 -12.74 4.81
#